data_6d799e688ff35963db4ed83689ac8c08
#
_entry.id   6d799e688ff35963db4ed83689ac8c08
#
_cell.length_a   1.000
_cell.length_b   1.000
_cell.length_c   1.000
_cell.angle_alpha   90.00
_cell.angle_beta   90.00
_cell.angle_gamma   90.00
#
_symmetry.space_group_name_H-M   'P 1'
#
loop_
_entity.id
_entity.type
_entity.pdbx_description
1 polymer ?
#
loop_
_entity_poly.entity_id
_entity_poly.type
_entity_poly.pdbx_seq_one_letter_code
_entity_poly.pdbx_strand_id
1 'polypeptide(L)'
;MKEDGYEQIIFNFDKETGMKAIIAIHDSTLGQTFGGVRMVKYASIEDAVRDAMRLAKAMTYKCAAADEDKGGSKAVIWGDPEKDKSEAYLRAFGRFIEMLKGRIVTGVDLNLDLTDGSIIGRETQYILARPKEEGSSGSSGITTAYGIHVGLKACAKFLWGDENLQGKRIAVQGLGAVGEPLLPHLKEAKMEIIASEINEKTLQRLQAHYGFKAVKPEAIYDTECDIFCPCAIGGILNDQSIPRLKCKLVAGSANNQLEDEERHGRMLQERGILYAPDYVINAGGVIQAIDEAQGYNPERVRMKTERIYARLLHIFEMAKREGILPLEAANRYAESRIRQIHRMKRLYVPK
;
A
#
# COMPACT_ATOMS: atom_id res chain seq x y z
N MET A 1 0.85 22.07 9.62
CA MET A 1 0.79 21.17 10.81
C MET A 1 -0.53 21.29 11.58
N LYS A 2 -1.02 22.47 11.97
CA LYS A 2 -2.31 22.59 12.68
C LYS A 2 -3.52 22.20 11.79
N GLU A 3 -3.48 22.52 10.53
CA GLU A 3 -4.57 22.24 9.56
C GLU A 3 -4.62 20.78 9.11
N ASP A 4 -3.49 20.06 9.17
CA ASP A 4 -3.38 18.67 8.68
C ASP A 4 -3.44 17.61 9.78
N GLY A 5 -3.52 18.00 11.07
CA GLY A 5 -3.75 17.10 12.18
C GLY A 5 -2.56 16.23 12.62
N TYR A 6 -1.32 16.54 12.21
CA TYR A 6 -0.14 15.76 12.63
C TYR A 6 0.16 15.93 14.12
N GLU A 7 0.35 14.80 14.80
CA GLU A 7 0.67 14.77 16.22
C GLU A 7 2.13 15.10 16.48
N GLN A 8 3.05 14.56 15.67
CA GLN A 8 4.48 14.73 15.92
C GLN A 8 5.34 14.53 14.67
N ILE A 9 6.44 15.29 14.60
CA ILE A 9 7.57 15.03 13.70
C ILE A 9 8.82 14.93 14.55
N ILE A 10 9.57 13.84 14.39
CA ILE A 10 10.73 13.52 15.21
C ILE A 10 11.93 13.41 14.28
N PHE A 11 12.99 14.16 14.59
CA PHE A 11 14.26 14.12 13.89
C PHE A 11 15.28 13.36 14.73
N ASN A 12 16.10 12.54 14.09
CA ASN A 12 17.25 11.92 14.73
C ASN A 12 18.48 12.02 13.85
N PHE A 13 19.61 12.28 14.51
CA PHE A 13 20.93 12.28 13.91
C PHE A 13 21.87 11.48 14.82
N ASP A 14 22.45 10.41 14.27
CA ASP A 14 23.50 9.66 14.96
C ASP A 14 24.86 10.17 14.49
N LYS A 15 25.62 10.75 15.41
CA LYS A 15 26.90 11.42 15.12
C LYS A 15 27.97 10.43 14.63
N GLU A 16 27.98 9.22 15.16
CA GLU A 16 29.03 8.23 14.88
C GLU A 16 28.87 7.62 13.49
N THR A 17 27.63 7.33 13.09
CA THR A 17 27.33 6.71 11.79
C THR A 17 26.95 7.72 10.71
N GLY A 18 26.64 8.96 11.10
CA GLY A 18 26.06 9.96 10.20
C GLY A 18 24.60 9.72 9.84
N MET A 19 23.93 8.74 10.47
CA MET A 19 22.54 8.39 10.17
C MET A 19 21.60 9.55 10.49
N LYS A 20 20.77 9.91 9.50
CA LYS A 20 19.71 10.93 9.62
C LYS A 20 18.38 10.27 9.37
N ALA A 21 17.44 10.41 10.27
CA ALA A 21 16.09 9.89 10.09
C ALA A 21 15.03 10.89 10.57
N ILE A 22 13.89 10.82 9.93
CA ILE A 22 12.71 11.61 10.24
C ILE A 22 11.54 10.64 10.40
N ILE A 23 10.77 10.82 11.47
CA ILE A 23 9.54 10.09 11.69
C ILE A 23 8.40 11.09 11.80
N ALA A 24 7.36 10.91 10.97
CA ALA A 24 6.10 11.61 11.11
C ALA A 24 5.07 10.68 11.75
N ILE A 25 4.38 11.15 12.78
CA ILE A 25 3.18 10.55 13.37
C ILE A 25 2.01 11.43 12.95
N HIS A 26 1.07 10.86 12.18
CA HIS A 26 -0.10 11.62 11.74
C HIS A 26 -1.22 11.54 12.79
N ASP A 27 -1.70 10.35 13.11
CA ASP A 27 -2.82 10.17 14.03
C ASP A 27 -2.69 8.82 14.76
N SER A 28 -2.74 8.84 16.09
CA SER A 28 -2.69 7.66 16.96
C SER A 28 -4.04 7.30 17.58
N THR A 29 -5.13 7.90 17.13
CA THR A 29 -6.48 7.68 17.67
C THR A 29 -6.87 6.21 17.64
N LEU A 30 -6.55 5.48 16.59
CA LEU A 30 -6.86 4.05 16.48
C LEU A 30 -5.92 3.16 17.31
N GLY A 31 -4.78 3.67 17.76
CA GLY A 31 -3.82 2.92 18.58
C GLY A 31 -2.38 3.22 18.23
N GLN A 32 -1.49 2.30 18.61
CA GLN A 32 -0.08 2.33 18.27
C GLN A 32 0.11 2.57 16.77
N THR A 33 0.99 3.51 16.40
CA THR A 33 1.14 3.86 14.98
C THR A 33 1.98 2.84 14.22
N PHE A 34 1.60 2.61 12.98
CA PHE A 34 2.30 1.73 12.04
C PHE A 34 2.63 2.47 10.75
N GLY A 35 3.82 2.19 10.21
CA GLY A 35 4.23 2.67 8.89
C GLY A 35 5.64 2.23 8.55
N GLY A 36 5.88 1.95 7.27
CA GLY A 36 7.17 1.47 6.79
C GLY A 36 8.28 2.52 6.90
N VAL A 37 9.52 2.05 6.86
CA VAL A 37 10.72 2.88 6.72
C VAL A 37 11.29 2.76 5.33
N ARG A 38 11.60 3.89 4.68
CA ARG A 38 12.31 3.96 3.40
C ARG A 38 13.64 4.69 3.54
N MET A 39 14.60 4.33 2.69
CA MET A 39 15.87 5.03 2.59
C MET A 39 15.98 5.73 1.23
N VAL A 40 16.08 7.06 1.24
CA VAL A 40 16.09 7.87 0.00
C VAL A 40 17.07 9.03 0.14
N LYS A 41 17.76 9.31 -0.96
CA LYS A 41 18.61 10.50 -1.10
C LYS A 41 17.72 11.70 -1.45
N TYR A 42 17.17 12.36 -0.43
CA TYR A 42 16.39 13.58 -0.64
C TYR A 42 17.27 14.77 -1.01
N ALA A 43 16.73 15.67 -1.82
CA ALA A 43 17.43 16.89 -2.20
C ALA A 43 17.53 17.90 -1.04
N SER A 44 16.53 17.92 -0.16
CA SER A 44 16.44 18.79 1.00
C SER A 44 15.77 18.09 2.19
N ILE A 45 15.92 18.72 3.38
CA ILE A 45 15.22 18.27 4.58
C ILE A 45 13.69 18.46 4.45
N GLU A 46 13.28 19.50 3.76
CA GLU A 46 11.89 19.83 3.49
C GLU A 46 11.22 18.73 2.63
N ASP A 47 11.94 18.19 1.65
CA ASP A 47 11.44 17.09 0.82
C ASP A 47 11.30 15.80 1.64
N ALA A 48 12.27 15.51 2.50
CA ALA A 48 12.23 14.36 3.38
C ALA A 48 11.06 14.45 4.39
N VAL A 49 10.86 15.63 4.99
CA VAL A 49 9.72 15.89 5.89
C VAL A 49 8.39 15.77 5.16
N ARG A 50 8.27 16.37 3.98
CA ARG A 50 7.05 16.33 3.18
C ARG A 50 6.67 14.90 2.80
N ASP A 51 7.65 14.09 2.41
CA ASP A 51 7.42 12.68 2.07
C ASP A 51 7.00 11.86 3.29
N ALA A 52 7.71 12.02 4.43
CA ALA A 52 7.35 11.36 5.70
C ALA A 52 5.92 11.72 6.11
N MET A 53 5.55 13.00 6.08
CA MET A 53 4.22 13.47 6.43
C MET A 53 3.14 12.89 5.52
N ARG A 54 3.27 13.05 4.19
CA ARG A 54 2.32 12.54 3.22
C ARG A 54 2.06 11.04 3.40
N LEU A 55 3.11 10.27 3.60
CA LEU A 55 3.01 8.82 3.76
C LEU A 55 2.45 8.42 5.13
N ALA A 56 2.74 9.17 6.21
CA ALA A 56 2.14 8.94 7.53
C ALA A 56 0.62 9.14 7.51
N LYS A 57 0.14 10.17 6.82
CA LYS A 57 -1.30 10.40 6.58
C LYS A 57 -1.92 9.25 5.80
N ALA A 58 -1.30 8.84 4.70
CA ALA A 58 -1.75 7.69 3.91
C ALA A 58 -1.84 6.40 4.74
N MET A 59 -0.88 6.17 5.66
CA MET A 59 -0.92 5.02 6.56
C MET A 59 -2.09 5.08 7.55
N THR A 60 -2.43 6.24 8.10
CA THR A 60 -3.63 6.40 8.96
C THR A 60 -4.89 5.97 8.22
N TYR A 61 -5.09 6.50 7.01
CA TYR A 61 -6.27 6.18 6.19
C TYR A 61 -6.28 4.70 5.79
N LYS A 62 -5.12 4.15 5.44
CA LYS A 62 -4.98 2.73 5.06
C LYS A 62 -5.30 1.79 6.23
N CYS A 63 -4.79 2.07 7.43
CA CYS A 63 -5.11 1.27 8.63
C CYS A 63 -6.61 1.39 8.97
N ALA A 64 -7.15 2.60 8.96
CA ALA A 64 -8.57 2.83 9.22
C ALA A 64 -9.47 2.10 8.22
N ALA A 65 -9.18 2.21 6.92
CA ALA A 65 -9.93 1.53 5.86
C ALA A 65 -9.75 0.01 5.89
N ALA A 66 -8.65 -0.50 6.43
CA ALA A 66 -8.43 -1.92 6.63
C ALA A 66 -9.13 -2.48 7.90
N ASP A 67 -9.83 -1.66 8.67
CA ASP A 67 -10.39 -1.97 10.00
C ASP A 67 -9.34 -2.44 11.01
N GLU A 68 -8.11 -1.95 10.87
CA GLU A 68 -7.04 -2.24 11.81
C GLU A 68 -6.96 -1.14 12.87
N ASP A 69 -6.80 -1.56 14.15
CA ASP A 69 -6.68 -0.63 15.28
C ASP A 69 -5.23 -0.16 15.43
N LYS A 70 -4.75 0.50 14.38
CA LYS A 70 -3.43 1.13 14.31
C LYS A 70 -3.55 2.56 13.78
N GLY A 71 -2.81 3.46 14.40
CA GLY A 71 -2.59 4.79 13.88
C GLY A 71 -1.63 4.79 12.69
N GLY A 72 -1.37 5.95 12.12
CA GLY A 72 -0.47 6.10 10.98
C GLY A 72 0.80 6.87 11.31
N SER A 73 1.92 6.30 10.91
CA SER A 73 3.24 6.94 10.95
C SER A 73 4.03 6.59 9.70
N LYS A 74 5.16 7.26 9.50
CA LYS A 74 6.14 6.92 8.48
C LYS A 74 7.52 7.32 8.93
N ALA A 75 8.48 6.45 8.67
CA ALA A 75 9.89 6.76 8.84
C ALA A 75 10.58 6.95 7.48
N VAL A 76 11.47 7.91 7.40
CA VAL A 76 12.40 8.07 6.29
C VAL A 76 13.82 8.14 6.83
N ILE A 77 14.71 7.40 6.23
CA ILE A 77 16.16 7.50 6.42
C ILE A 77 16.69 8.35 5.28
N TRP A 78 17.30 9.48 5.60
CA TRP A 78 17.89 10.37 4.61
C TRP A 78 19.33 9.99 4.35
N GLY A 79 19.57 9.26 3.29
CA GLY A 79 20.86 8.77 2.87
C GLY A 79 20.82 8.16 1.48
N ASP A 80 21.98 7.98 0.88
CA ASP A 80 22.14 7.28 -0.40
C ASP A 80 22.15 5.76 -0.14
N PRO A 81 21.13 5.00 -0.62
CA PRO A 81 21.03 3.57 -0.34
C PRO A 81 22.25 2.74 -0.83
N GLU A 82 22.95 3.23 -1.87
CA GLU A 82 24.10 2.52 -2.44
C GLU A 82 25.41 2.83 -1.72
N LYS A 83 25.50 3.99 -1.04
CA LYS A 83 26.75 4.47 -0.43
C LYS A 83 26.73 4.46 1.09
N ASP A 84 25.61 4.86 1.68
CA ASP A 84 25.51 5.11 3.12
C ASP A 84 24.97 3.90 3.87
N LYS A 85 24.25 2.97 3.19
CA LYS A 85 23.65 1.80 3.81
C LYS A 85 24.72 0.84 4.31
N SER A 86 24.80 0.68 5.62
CA SER A 86 25.71 -0.23 6.30
C SER A 86 25.05 -0.82 7.55
N GLU A 87 25.62 -1.90 8.10
CA GLU A 87 25.11 -2.49 9.34
C GLU A 87 25.04 -1.46 10.47
N ALA A 88 26.12 -0.67 10.67
CA ALA A 88 26.17 0.35 11.70
C ALA A 88 25.07 1.42 11.52
N TYR A 89 24.83 1.83 10.28
CA TYR A 89 23.83 2.82 9.92
C TYR A 89 22.40 2.32 10.23
N LEU A 90 22.09 1.09 9.85
CA LEU A 90 20.79 0.46 10.08
C LEU A 90 20.55 0.17 11.57
N ARG A 91 21.59 -0.25 12.31
CA ARG A 91 21.51 -0.42 13.77
C ARG A 91 21.29 0.91 14.50
N ALA A 92 21.92 2.01 14.05
CA ALA A 92 21.64 3.34 14.59
C ALA A 92 20.16 3.72 14.41
N PHE A 93 19.56 3.42 13.26
CA PHE A 93 18.12 3.59 13.06
C PHE A 93 17.30 2.69 14.00
N GLY A 94 17.70 1.43 14.19
CA GLY A 94 17.04 0.51 15.14
C GLY A 94 17.02 1.07 16.58
N ARG A 95 18.15 1.60 17.06
CA ARG A 95 18.21 2.27 18.37
C ARG A 95 17.28 3.49 18.47
N PHE A 96 17.16 4.24 17.37
CA PHE A 96 16.22 5.36 17.33
C PHE A 96 14.76 4.89 17.47
N ILE A 97 14.36 3.81 16.78
CA ILE A 97 13.02 3.23 16.94
C ILE A 97 12.81 2.71 18.36
N GLU A 98 13.80 2.03 18.96
CA GLU A 98 13.71 1.51 20.33
C GLU A 98 13.51 2.62 21.37
N MET A 99 14.14 3.78 21.18
CA MET A 99 13.95 4.96 22.06
C MET A 99 12.51 5.44 22.11
N LEU A 100 11.70 5.18 21.09
CA LEU A 100 10.29 5.57 21.02
C LEU A 100 9.36 4.58 21.77
N LYS A 101 9.91 3.50 22.34
CA LYS A 101 9.23 2.57 23.24
C LYS A 101 7.86 2.10 22.75
N GLY A 102 7.80 1.72 21.45
CA GLY A 102 6.59 1.17 20.86
C GLY A 102 5.51 2.19 20.47
N ARG A 103 5.77 3.48 20.53
CA ARG A 103 4.86 4.48 19.94
C ARG A 103 4.69 4.27 18.45
N ILE A 104 5.72 3.71 17.81
CA ILE A 104 5.79 3.38 16.39
C ILE A 104 6.20 1.93 16.26
N VAL A 105 5.53 1.21 15.37
CA VAL A 105 6.01 -0.04 14.78
C VAL A 105 6.30 0.23 13.32
N THR A 106 7.45 -0.21 12.83
CA THR A 106 7.85 0.01 11.45
C THR A 106 8.07 -1.31 10.71
N GLY A 107 8.30 -1.25 9.41
CA GLY A 107 8.67 -2.38 8.56
C GLY A 107 9.44 -1.87 7.35
N VAL A 108 10.20 -2.72 6.68
CA VAL A 108 10.97 -2.30 5.51
C VAL A 108 10.07 -1.86 4.34
N ASP A 109 10.50 -0.82 3.65
CA ASP A 109 9.83 -0.24 2.47
C ASP A 109 10.92 0.08 1.41
N LEU A 110 10.74 1.06 0.59
CA LEU A 110 11.60 1.42 -0.55
C LEU A 110 13.10 1.46 -0.17
N ASN A 111 13.92 0.77 -0.97
CA ASN A 111 15.37 0.63 -0.84
C ASN A 111 15.87 -0.08 0.43
N LEU A 112 14.97 -0.75 1.15
CA LEU A 112 15.30 -1.65 2.25
C LEU A 112 14.65 -3.01 2.01
N ASP A 113 15.36 -4.06 2.37
CA ASP A 113 14.91 -5.45 2.23
C ASP A 113 14.76 -6.17 3.59
N LEU A 114 14.35 -7.45 3.55
CA LEU A 114 14.13 -8.22 4.76
C LEU A 114 15.43 -8.41 5.58
N THR A 115 16.59 -8.42 4.92
CA THR A 115 17.91 -8.54 5.58
C THR A 115 18.22 -7.23 6.33
N ASP A 116 17.92 -6.07 5.73
CA ASP A 116 18.02 -4.79 6.41
C ASP A 116 17.10 -4.75 7.64
N GLY A 117 15.89 -5.31 7.52
CA GLY A 117 14.96 -5.49 8.63
C GLY A 117 15.54 -6.32 9.78
N SER A 118 16.25 -7.41 9.46
CA SER A 118 16.97 -8.22 10.45
C SER A 118 18.04 -7.42 11.18
N ILE A 119 18.81 -6.62 10.45
CA ILE A 119 19.87 -5.78 11.05
C ILE A 119 19.25 -4.75 12.02
N ILE A 120 18.19 -4.05 11.59
CA ILE A 120 17.44 -3.11 12.43
C ILE A 120 16.87 -3.83 13.66
N GLY A 121 16.35 -5.04 13.47
CA GLY A 121 15.76 -5.88 14.51
C GLY A 121 16.72 -6.34 15.61
N ARG A 122 18.03 -6.23 15.41
CA ARG A 122 19.02 -6.47 16.48
C ARG A 122 19.01 -5.42 17.58
N GLU A 123 18.46 -4.22 17.28
CA GLU A 123 18.41 -3.09 18.22
C GLU A 123 16.98 -2.78 18.69
N THR A 124 15.94 -3.32 18.07
CA THR A 124 14.56 -3.04 18.42
C THR A 124 13.61 -4.20 18.09
N GLN A 125 12.60 -4.40 18.93
CA GLN A 125 11.51 -5.31 18.67
C GLN A 125 10.37 -4.68 17.82
N TYR A 126 10.42 -3.38 17.55
CA TYR A 126 9.37 -2.62 16.87
C TYR A 126 9.60 -2.52 15.35
N ILE A 127 10.25 -3.53 14.76
CA ILE A 127 10.43 -3.72 13.32
C ILE A 127 9.77 -5.01 12.87
N LEU A 128 8.97 -4.93 11.81
CA LEU A 128 8.30 -6.05 11.14
C LEU A 128 8.91 -6.26 9.75
N ALA A 129 8.43 -7.29 9.04
CA ALA A 129 8.94 -7.64 7.71
C ALA A 129 10.43 -8.01 7.75
N ARG A 130 10.75 -9.05 8.52
CA ARG A 130 12.05 -9.75 8.54
C ARG A 130 11.92 -11.10 7.84
N PRO A 131 13.01 -11.85 7.62
CA PRO A 131 12.93 -13.21 7.10
C PRO A 131 12.03 -14.14 7.95
N LYS A 132 11.37 -15.09 7.30
CA LYS A 132 10.47 -16.05 7.99
C LYS A 132 11.22 -16.90 9.02
N GLU A 133 12.48 -17.20 8.76
CA GLU A 133 13.38 -17.95 9.63
C GLU A 133 13.61 -17.25 10.97
N GLU A 134 13.35 -15.95 11.04
CA GLU A 134 13.40 -15.13 12.25
C GLU A 134 12.03 -14.97 12.94
N GLY A 135 11.02 -15.75 12.54
CA GLY A 135 9.68 -15.72 13.10
C GLY A 135 8.78 -14.60 12.58
N SER A 136 9.20 -13.92 11.51
CA SER A 136 8.40 -12.89 10.83
C SER A 136 7.47 -13.51 9.78
N SER A 137 6.52 -12.74 9.28
CA SER A 137 5.60 -13.17 8.22
C SER A 137 6.25 -13.17 6.83
N GLY A 138 7.44 -12.60 6.66
CA GLY A 138 8.15 -12.46 5.39
C GLY A 138 7.52 -11.42 4.46
N SER A 139 7.67 -11.64 3.15
CA SER A 139 7.11 -10.71 2.14
C SER A 139 5.58 -10.68 2.18
N SER A 140 5.02 -9.49 2.20
CA SER A 140 3.57 -9.24 2.18
C SER A 140 2.96 -9.25 0.77
N GLY A 141 3.77 -9.45 -0.27
CA GLY A 141 3.34 -9.40 -1.67
C GLY A 141 2.26 -10.44 -2.00
N ILE A 142 2.37 -11.65 -1.46
CA ILE A 142 1.38 -12.74 -1.67
C ILE A 142 0.01 -12.35 -1.10
N THR A 143 -0.01 -11.83 0.12
CA THR A 143 -1.27 -11.40 0.76
C THR A 143 -1.86 -10.19 0.06
N THR A 144 -1.01 -9.27 -0.42
CA THR A 144 -1.47 -8.14 -1.23
C THR A 144 -2.09 -8.62 -2.53
N ALA A 145 -1.45 -9.55 -3.23
CA ALA A 145 -1.99 -10.14 -4.47
C ALA A 145 -3.34 -10.83 -4.24
N TYR A 146 -3.48 -11.57 -3.15
CA TYR A 146 -4.77 -12.15 -2.75
C TYR A 146 -5.83 -11.05 -2.49
N GLY A 147 -5.46 -9.97 -1.80
CA GLY A 147 -6.34 -8.82 -1.58
C GLY A 147 -6.80 -8.16 -2.88
N ILE A 148 -5.90 -8.00 -3.86
CA ILE A 148 -6.24 -7.53 -5.21
C ILE A 148 -7.26 -8.46 -5.87
N HIS A 149 -7.04 -9.78 -5.84
CA HIS A 149 -7.98 -10.75 -6.40
C HIS A 149 -9.37 -10.65 -5.77
N VAL A 150 -9.45 -10.56 -4.46
CA VAL A 150 -10.70 -10.37 -3.71
C VAL A 150 -11.37 -9.04 -4.10
N GLY A 151 -10.58 -7.97 -4.21
CA GLY A 151 -11.06 -6.65 -4.63
C GLY A 151 -11.57 -6.62 -6.06
N LEU A 152 -10.91 -7.33 -6.99
CA LEU A 152 -11.38 -7.47 -8.38
C LEU A 152 -12.78 -8.10 -8.46
N LYS A 153 -13.07 -9.10 -7.62
CA LYS A 153 -14.41 -9.69 -7.52
C LYS A 153 -15.46 -8.67 -7.04
N ALA A 154 -15.12 -7.84 -6.05
CA ALA A 154 -16.00 -6.78 -5.58
C ALA A 154 -16.28 -5.73 -6.68
N CYS A 155 -15.22 -5.32 -7.40
CA CYS A 155 -15.35 -4.39 -8.52
C CYS A 155 -16.22 -4.97 -9.64
N ALA A 156 -16.04 -6.24 -9.98
CA ALA A 156 -16.84 -6.94 -10.96
C ALA A 156 -18.32 -7.01 -10.56
N LYS A 157 -18.59 -7.34 -9.29
CA LYS A 157 -19.95 -7.34 -8.74
C LYS A 157 -20.61 -5.98 -8.86
N PHE A 158 -19.90 -4.91 -8.56
CA PHE A 158 -20.43 -3.54 -8.64
C PHE A 158 -20.68 -3.10 -10.09
N LEU A 159 -19.70 -3.35 -11.00
CA LEU A 159 -19.77 -2.89 -12.39
C LEU A 159 -20.68 -3.73 -13.28
N TRP A 160 -20.65 -5.05 -13.13
CA TRP A 160 -21.29 -6.00 -14.05
C TRP A 160 -22.40 -6.82 -13.39
N GLY A 161 -22.66 -6.60 -12.09
CA GLY A 161 -23.70 -7.33 -11.37
C GLY A 161 -23.32 -8.75 -10.94
N ASP A 162 -22.16 -9.25 -11.37
CA ASP A 162 -21.63 -10.58 -11.06
C ASP A 162 -20.16 -10.48 -10.65
N GLU A 163 -19.73 -11.27 -9.66
CA GLU A 163 -18.35 -11.32 -9.21
C GLU A 163 -17.46 -12.24 -10.09
N ASN A 164 -18.04 -12.91 -11.06
CA ASN A 164 -17.34 -13.81 -11.96
C ASN A 164 -16.39 -13.04 -12.88
N LEU A 165 -15.11 -13.39 -12.83
CA LEU A 165 -14.05 -12.77 -13.62
C LEU A 165 -13.72 -13.56 -14.91
N GLN A 166 -14.35 -14.72 -15.13
CA GLN A 166 -14.05 -15.59 -16.27
C GLN A 166 -14.25 -14.86 -17.61
N GLY A 167 -13.25 -14.95 -18.48
CA GLY A 167 -13.23 -14.32 -19.80
C GLY A 167 -13.00 -12.80 -19.79
N LYS A 168 -12.87 -12.16 -18.63
CA LYS A 168 -12.49 -10.76 -18.57
C LYS A 168 -11.02 -10.57 -18.92
N ARG A 169 -10.71 -9.54 -19.72
CA ARG A 169 -9.35 -9.16 -20.10
C ARG A 169 -8.75 -8.23 -19.04
N ILE A 170 -7.59 -8.60 -18.51
CA ILE A 170 -6.87 -7.79 -17.52
C ILE A 170 -5.48 -7.42 -18.04
N ALA A 171 -5.15 -6.13 -18.01
CA ALA A 171 -3.82 -5.60 -18.35
C ALA A 171 -3.04 -5.32 -17.07
N VAL A 172 -2.06 -6.16 -16.74
CA VAL A 172 -1.22 -6.05 -15.53
C VAL A 172 0.06 -5.29 -15.85
N GLN A 173 0.26 -4.15 -15.23
CA GLN A 173 1.48 -3.34 -15.35
C GLN A 173 2.43 -3.65 -14.20
N GLY A 174 3.54 -4.33 -14.50
CA GLY A 174 4.54 -4.74 -13.51
C GLY A 174 4.28 -6.12 -12.92
N LEU A 175 5.31 -6.97 -12.98
CA LEU A 175 5.30 -8.35 -12.51
C LEU A 175 6.31 -8.56 -11.36
N GLY A 176 6.41 -7.56 -10.48
CA GLY A 176 7.24 -7.59 -9.29
C GLY A 176 6.59 -8.33 -8.11
N ALA A 177 6.91 -7.88 -6.88
CA ALA A 177 6.53 -8.52 -5.61
C ALA A 177 5.02 -8.80 -5.43
N VAL A 178 4.13 -8.08 -6.14
CA VAL A 178 2.68 -8.30 -6.09
C VAL A 178 2.15 -8.81 -7.43
N GLY A 179 2.62 -8.27 -8.56
CA GLY A 179 2.11 -8.67 -9.88
C GLY A 179 2.39 -10.14 -10.21
N GLU A 180 3.58 -10.65 -9.87
CA GLU A 180 3.90 -12.07 -10.05
C GLU A 180 2.97 -12.98 -9.22
N PRO A 181 2.84 -12.85 -7.89
CA PRO A 181 1.93 -13.69 -7.11
C PRO A 181 0.43 -13.46 -7.43
N LEU A 182 0.06 -12.42 -8.16
CA LEU A 182 -1.30 -12.23 -8.63
C LEU A 182 -1.64 -13.16 -9.82
N LEU A 183 -0.67 -13.52 -10.67
CA LEU A 183 -0.90 -14.31 -11.88
C LEU A 183 -1.62 -15.65 -11.62
N PRO A 184 -1.26 -16.48 -10.63
CA PRO A 184 -1.99 -17.72 -10.35
C PRO A 184 -3.48 -17.48 -10.05
N HIS A 185 -3.83 -16.44 -9.30
CA HIS A 185 -5.23 -16.09 -8.98
C HIS A 185 -6.01 -15.69 -10.24
N LEU A 186 -5.38 -14.94 -11.16
CA LEU A 186 -5.98 -14.54 -12.43
C LEU A 186 -6.21 -15.74 -13.36
N LYS A 187 -5.25 -16.68 -13.37
CA LYS A 187 -5.39 -17.95 -14.11
C LYS A 187 -6.51 -18.83 -13.57
N GLU A 188 -6.58 -19.00 -12.26
CA GLU A 188 -7.65 -19.74 -11.59
C GLU A 188 -9.03 -19.14 -11.89
N ALA A 189 -9.11 -17.81 -11.91
CA ALA A 189 -10.31 -17.07 -12.31
C ALA A 189 -10.60 -17.12 -13.83
N LYS A 190 -9.78 -17.80 -14.63
CA LYS A 190 -9.91 -17.95 -16.10
C LYS A 190 -9.98 -16.61 -16.82
N MET A 191 -9.19 -15.64 -16.38
CA MET A 191 -9.06 -14.34 -17.04
C MET A 191 -8.10 -14.40 -18.22
N GLU A 192 -8.32 -13.52 -19.19
CA GLU A 192 -7.38 -13.30 -20.30
C GLU A 192 -6.32 -12.27 -19.83
N ILE A 193 -5.09 -12.73 -19.61
CA ILE A 193 -4.04 -11.90 -19.02
C ILE A 193 -3.19 -11.28 -20.13
N ILE A 194 -3.02 -9.97 -20.05
CA ILE A 194 -2.06 -9.18 -20.81
C ILE A 194 -1.12 -8.53 -19.78
N ALA A 195 0.18 -8.59 -19.96
CA ALA A 195 1.10 -8.04 -18.98
C ALA A 195 2.29 -7.30 -19.59
N SER A 196 2.82 -6.36 -18.85
CA SER A 196 4.09 -5.68 -19.14
C SER A 196 5.02 -5.70 -17.94
N GLU A 197 6.31 -5.86 -18.23
CA GLU A 197 7.39 -5.83 -17.23
C GLU A 197 8.64 -5.24 -17.88
N ILE A 198 9.37 -4.40 -17.15
CA ILE A 198 10.62 -3.78 -17.65
C ILE A 198 11.79 -4.76 -17.63
N ASN A 199 11.78 -5.71 -16.70
CA ASN A 199 12.79 -6.75 -16.63
C ASN A 199 12.44 -7.89 -17.59
N GLU A 200 13.15 -7.93 -18.71
CA GLU A 200 12.90 -8.89 -19.79
C GLU A 200 13.04 -10.35 -19.35
N LYS A 201 13.98 -10.66 -18.47
CA LYS A 201 14.18 -12.02 -17.94
C LYS A 201 12.98 -12.48 -17.11
N THR A 202 12.46 -11.58 -16.27
CA THR A 202 11.25 -11.82 -15.48
C THR A 202 10.04 -12.01 -16.39
N LEU A 203 9.87 -11.12 -17.39
CA LEU A 203 8.79 -11.20 -18.36
C LEU A 203 8.78 -12.57 -19.10
N GLN A 204 9.92 -12.96 -19.67
CA GLN A 204 10.05 -14.23 -20.42
C GLN A 204 9.80 -15.44 -19.52
N ARG A 205 10.36 -15.47 -18.32
CA ARG A 205 10.18 -16.57 -17.35
C ARG A 205 8.69 -16.75 -17.00
N LEU A 206 8.01 -15.64 -16.67
CA LEU A 206 6.61 -15.68 -16.26
C LEU A 206 5.67 -15.94 -17.45
N GLN A 207 5.97 -15.39 -18.62
CA GLN A 207 5.21 -15.66 -19.83
C GLN A 207 5.26 -17.14 -20.21
N ALA A 208 6.44 -17.78 -20.15
CA ALA A 208 6.59 -19.21 -20.41
C ALA A 208 5.79 -20.07 -19.42
N HIS A 209 5.70 -19.64 -18.16
CA HIS A 209 5.00 -20.39 -17.13
C HIS A 209 3.46 -20.19 -17.15
N TYR A 210 3.01 -18.93 -17.34
CA TYR A 210 1.59 -18.59 -17.22
C TYR A 210 0.87 -18.42 -18.55
N GLY A 211 1.59 -18.26 -19.68
CA GLY A 211 1.03 -18.22 -21.04
C GLY A 211 0.20 -16.95 -21.31
N PHE A 212 0.55 -15.80 -20.72
CA PHE A 212 -0.12 -14.53 -20.98
C PHE A 212 0.42 -13.83 -22.23
N LYS A 213 -0.34 -12.84 -22.75
CA LYS A 213 0.11 -11.96 -23.82
C LYS A 213 1.02 -10.87 -23.25
N ALA A 214 2.30 -10.85 -23.65
CA ALA A 214 3.22 -9.79 -23.28
C ALA A 214 3.07 -8.58 -24.22
N VAL A 215 3.17 -7.37 -23.65
CA VAL A 215 3.23 -6.09 -24.36
C VAL A 215 4.36 -5.23 -23.82
N LYS A 216 4.85 -4.28 -24.61
CA LYS A 216 5.86 -3.33 -24.17
C LYS A 216 5.30 -2.42 -23.04
N PRO A 217 6.13 -1.94 -22.11
CA PRO A 217 5.67 -1.10 -20.99
C PRO A 217 4.87 0.12 -21.43
N GLU A 218 5.27 0.78 -22.55
CA GLU A 218 4.58 1.97 -23.04
C GLU A 218 3.23 1.65 -23.72
N ALA A 219 3.08 0.42 -24.23
CA ALA A 219 1.87 -0.01 -24.95
C ALA A 219 0.76 -0.51 -24.01
N ILE A 220 1.06 -0.73 -22.73
CA ILE A 220 0.08 -1.26 -21.76
C ILE A 220 -1.13 -0.34 -21.60
N TYR A 221 -0.94 0.98 -21.69
CA TYR A 221 -2.02 1.97 -21.55
C TYR A 221 -3.00 1.97 -22.72
N ASP A 222 -2.54 1.57 -23.92
CA ASP A 222 -3.38 1.50 -25.14
C ASP A 222 -4.04 0.13 -25.32
N THR A 223 -3.77 -0.78 -24.40
CA THR A 223 -4.25 -2.16 -24.49
C THR A 223 -5.75 -2.22 -24.24
N GLU A 224 -6.47 -2.87 -25.16
CA GLU A 224 -7.89 -3.13 -24.98
C GLU A 224 -8.11 -4.20 -23.92
N CYS A 225 -8.73 -3.82 -22.80
CA CYS A 225 -9.00 -4.68 -21.67
C CYS A 225 -10.27 -4.23 -20.93
N ASP A 226 -10.79 -5.10 -20.08
CA ASP A 226 -11.87 -4.73 -19.13
C ASP A 226 -11.30 -4.05 -17.89
N ILE A 227 -10.09 -4.47 -17.47
CA ILE A 227 -9.42 -4.06 -16.24
C ILE A 227 -7.99 -3.66 -16.53
N PHE A 228 -7.60 -2.46 -16.12
CA PHE A 228 -6.20 -2.03 -16.02
C PHE A 228 -5.74 -2.21 -14.57
N CYS A 229 -4.67 -3.00 -14.37
CA CYS A 229 -4.18 -3.39 -13.06
C CYS A 229 -2.74 -2.89 -12.85
N PRO A 230 -2.56 -1.66 -12.34
CA PRO A 230 -1.23 -1.11 -12.06
C PRO A 230 -0.62 -1.77 -10.82
N CYS A 231 0.51 -2.47 -11.01
CA CYS A 231 1.27 -3.15 -9.95
C CYS A 231 2.74 -2.70 -9.87
N ALA A 232 3.12 -1.61 -10.53
CA ALA A 232 4.49 -1.11 -10.57
C ALA A 232 4.68 0.12 -9.67
N ILE A 233 4.59 1.32 -10.22
CA ILE A 233 4.89 2.58 -9.54
C ILE A 233 3.66 3.48 -9.41
N GLY A 234 3.72 4.48 -8.53
CA GLY A 234 2.69 5.50 -8.38
C GLY A 234 2.76 6.60 -9.45
N GLY A 235 1.75 7.49 -9.47
CA GLY A 235 1.68 8.64 -10.39
C GLY A 235 1.42 8.27 -11.85
N ILE A 236 1.09 7.00 -12.12
CA ILE A 236 0.91 6.51 -13.50
C ILE A 236 -0.44 6.88 -14.11
N LEU A 237 -1.40 7.26 -13.29
CA LEU A 237 -2.70 7.78 -13.73
C LEU A 237 -2.62 9.31 -13.74
N ASN A 238 -2.40 9.86 -14.92
CA ASN A 238 -2.14 11.28 -15.14
C ASN A 238 -2.74 11.78 -16.48
N ASP A 239 -2.51 13.04 -16.81
CA ASP A 239 -3.03 13.67 -18.03
C ASP A 239 -2.66 12.95 -19.33
N GLN A 240 -1.55 12.24 -19.34
CA GLN A 240 -1.05 11.56 -20.54
C GLN A 240 -1.57 10.12 -20.63
N SER A 241 -1.66 9.42 -19.52
CA SER A 241 -2.03 8.00 -19.49
C SER A 241 -3.53 7.76 -19.48
N ILE A 242 -4.31 8.53 -18.68
CA ILE A 242 -5.76 8.34 -18.56
C ILE A 242 -6.49 8.43 -19.91
N PRO A 243 -6.19 9.39 -20.82
CA PRO A 243 -6.85 9.44 -22.14
C PRO A 243 -6.62 8.20 -22.99
N ARG A 244 -5.54 7.46 -22.77
CA ARG A 244 -5.16 6.25 -23.52
C ARG A 244 -5.85 4.99 -23.04
N LEU A 245 -6.31 4.95 -21.78
CA LEU A 245 -6.92 3.77 -21.19
C LEU A 245 -8.20 3.35 -21.95
N LYS A 246 -8.32 2.04 -22.20
CA LYS A 246 -9.46 1.44 -22.91
C LYS A 246 -10.20 0.42 -22.02
N CYS A 247 -10.16 0.64 -20.72
CA CYS A 247 -10.77 -0.24 -19.72
C CYS A 247 -12.06 0.36 -19.12
N LYS A 248 -12.77 -0.45 -18.34
CA LYS A 248 -13.90 -0.01 -17.51
C LYS A 248 -13.55 0.08 -16.03
N LEU A 249 -12.43 -0.50 -15.63
CA LEU A 249 -11.97 -0.60 -14.25
C LEU A 249 -10.47 -0.36 -14.17
N VAL A 250 -10.06 0.47 -13.23
CA VAL A 250 -8.66 0.54 -12.74
C VAL A 250 -8.64 -0.04 -11.33
N ALA A 251 -7.89 -1.12 -11.14
CA ALA A 251 -7.76 -1.82 -9.86
C ALA A 251 -6.42 -2.56 -9.78
N GLY A 252 -5.51 -2.10 -8.94
CA GLY A 252 -4.16 -2.67 -8.84
C GLY A 252 -3.46 -2.34 -7.52
N SER A 253 -2.26 -2.85 -7.36
CA SER A 253 -1.53 -2.81 -6.10
C SER A 253 -0.61 -1.61 -5.91
N ALA A 254 -0.31 -0.85 -6.96
CA ALA A 254 0.54 0.33 -6.84
C ALA A 254 -0.06 1.35 -5.88
N ASN A 255 0.77 1.94 -5.03
CA ASN A 255 0.33 3.02 -4.14
C ASN A 255 0.35 4.36 -4.87
N ASN A 256 -0.54 5.30 -4.47
CA ASN A 256 -0.62 6.65 -5.03
C ASN A 256 -0.69 6.61 -6.57
N GLN A 257 -1.60 5.80 -7.11
CA GLN A 257 -1.73 5.59 -8.55
C GLN A 257 -2.08 6.89 -9.29
N LEU A 258 -2.96 7.71 -8.71
CA LEU A 258 -3.33 9.03 -9.22
C LEU A 258 -2.21 10.04 -8.91
N GLU A 259 -1.72 10.76 -9.92
CA GLU A 259 -0.75 11.84 -9.72
C GLU A 259 -1.38 13.03 -8.98
N ASP A 260 -2.64 13.33 -9.29
CA ASP A 260 -3.53 14.26 -8.58
C ASP A 260 -4.86 13.54 -8.29
N GLU A 261 -5.17 13.38 -7.01
CA GLU A 261 -6.30 12.56 -6.57
C GLU A 261 -7.66 13.09 -7.06
N GLU A 262 -7.87 14.41 -6.99
CA GLU A 262 -9.14 15.01 -7.39
C GLU A 262 -9.25 15.10 -8.92
N ARG A 263 -8.27 15.69 -9.57
CA ARG A 263 -8.28 15.92 -11.02
C ARG A 263 -8.34 14.61 -11.80
N HIS A 264 -7.43 13.70 -11.52
CA HIS A 264 -7.34 12.44 -12.25
C HIS A 264 -8.45 11.46 -11.87
N GLY A 265 -8.95 11.54 -10.63
CA GLY A 265 -10.17 10.83 -10.22
C GLY A 265 -11.40 11.27 -11.02
N ARG A 266 -11.58 12.60 -11.25
CA ARG A 266 -12.65 13.15 -12.11
C ARG A 266 -12.46 12.73 -13.57
N MET A 267 -11.24 12.77 -14.10
CA MET A 267 -10.97 12.33 -15.48
C MET A 267 -11.35 10.88 -15.71
N LEU A 268 -11.08 9.97 -14.76
CA LEU A 268 -11.52 8.57 -14.83
C LEU A 268 -13.05 8.47 -14.80
N GLN A 269 -13.71 9.20 -13.90
CA GLN A 269 -15.17 9.21 -13.77
C GLN A 269 -15.85 9.70 -15.06
N GLU A 270 -15.38 10.80 -15.66
CA GLU A 270 -15.90 11.37 -16.90
C GLU A 270 -15.77 10.38 -18.08
N ARG A 271 -14.76 9.52 -18.05
CA ARG A 271 -14.56 8.44 -19.03
C ARG A 271 -15.37 7.17 -18.71
N GLY A 272 -16.15 7.18 -17.63
CA GLY A 272 -16.90 6.01 -17.18
C GLY A 272 -16.01 4.85 -16.72
N ILE A 273 -14.82 5.15 -16.21
CA ILE A 273 -13.86 4.18 -15.67
C ILE A 273 -13.98 4.19 -14.14
N LEU A 274 -14.36 3.05 -13.56
CA LEU A 274 -14.37 2.89 -12.11
C LEU A 274 -12.92 2.81 -11.60
N TYR A 275 -12.62 3.59 -10.57
CA TYR A 275 -11.35 3.52 -9.85
C TYR A 275 -11.53 2.81 -8.51
N ALA A 276 -10.86 1.69 -8.28
CA ALA A 276 -10.77 1.07 -6.98
C ALA A 276 -9.69 1.80 -6.15
N PRO A 277 -10.05 2.46 -5.02
CA PRO A 277 -9.08 3.18 -4.21
C PRO A 277 -7.91 2.28 -3.81
N ASP A 278 -6.71 2.69 -4.20
CA ASP A 278 -5.50 1.87 -4.13
C ASP A 278 -5.20 1.38 -2.71
N TYR A 279 -5.25 2.26 -1.71
CA TYR A 279 -4.95 1.92 -0.33
C TYR A 279 -5.99 0.98 0.32
N VAL A 280 -7.18 0.84 -0.29
CA VAL A 280 -8.21 -0.11 0.15
C VAL A 280 -7.96 -1.47 -0.48
N ILE A 281 -7.80 -1.52 -1.82
CA ILE A 281 -7.67 -2.79 -2.53
C ILE A 281 -6.32 -3.48 -2.25
N ASN A 282 -5.25 -2.69 -2.01
CA ASN A 282 -3.91 -3.22 -1.71
C ASN A 282 -3.64 -3.41 -0.21
N ALA A 283 -4.67 -3.34 0.65
CA ALA A 283 -4.51 -3.39 2.10
C ALA A 283 -3.98 -4.73 2.66
N GLY A 284 -3.95 -5.80 1.85
CA GLY A 284 -3.49 -7.12 2.29
C GLY A 284 -2.12 -7.11 2.95
N GLY A 285 -1.18 -6.32 2.42
CA GLY A 285 0.16 -6.19 2.99
C GLY A 285 0.18 -5.55 4.37
N VAL A 286 -0.61 -4.51 4.58
CA VAL A 286 -0.75 -3.86 5.90
C VAL A 286 -1.44 -4.79 6.89
N ILE A 287 -2.47 -5.51 6.47
CA ILE A 287 -3.17 -6.50 7.30
C ILE A 287 -2.18 -7.57 7.79
N GLN A 288 -1.34 -8.12 6.89
CA GLN A 288 -0.32 -9.10 7.26
C GLN A 288 0.70 -8.53 8.25
N ALA A 289 1.23 -7.33 7.97
CA ALA A 289 2.24 -6.72 8.82
C ALA A 289 1.70 -6.38 10.22
N ILE A 290 0.47 -5.89 10.33
CA ILE A 290 -0.16 -5.60 11.62
C ILE A 290 -0.44 -6.90 12.39
N ASP A 291 -0.84 -7.96 11.71
CA ASP A 291 -1.06 -9.27 12.31
C ASP A 291 0.23 -9.86 12.88
N GLU A 292 1.36 -9.66 12.20
CA GLU A 292 2.69 -10.08 12.67
C GLU A 292 3.02 -9.50 14.05
N ALA A 293 2.66 -8.24 14.32
CA ALA A 293 2.88 -7.61 15.62
C ALA A 293 2.12 -8.27 16.79
N GLN A 294 1.14 -9.12 16.48
CA GLN A 294 0.31 -9.85 17.47
C GLN A 294 0.58 -11.37 17.47
N GLY A 295 1.64 -11.81 16.77
CA GLY A 295 1.90 -13.20 16.46
C GLY A 295 1.15 -13.62 15.19
N TYR A 296 1.92 -13.74 14.11
CA TYR A 296 1.41 -14.02 12.76
C TYR A 296 0.51 -15.26 12.70
N ASN A 297 -0.71 -15.09 12.15
CA ASN A 297 -1.65 -16.19 11.91
C ASN A 297 -2.20 -16.09 10.48
N PRO A 298 -1.81 -17.02 9.57
CA PRO A 298 -2.22 -16.98 8.16
C PRO A 298 -3.73 -16.98 7.93
N GLU A 299 -4.49 -17.75 8.74
CA GLU A 299 -5.96 -17.82 8.60
C GLU A 299 -6.62 -16.50 8.99
N ARG A 300 -6.17 -15.90 10.11
CA ARG A 300 -6.67 -14.59 10.54
C ARG A 300 -6.37 -13.52 9.51
N VAL A 301 -5.16 -13.52 8.94
CA VAL A 301 -4.77 -12.62 7.86
C VAL A 301 -5.66 -12.83 6.62
N ARG A 302 -5.90 -14.06 6.23
CA ARG A 302 -6.77 -14.40 5.11
C ARG A 302 -8.19 -13.87 5.34
N MET A 303 -8.81 -14.19 6.48
CA MET A 303 -10.16 -13.74 6.82
C MET A 303 -10.30 -12.21 6.83
N LYS A 304 -9.28 -11.51 7.36
CA LYS A 304 -9.26 -10.05 7.34
C LYS A 304 -9.10 -9.49 5.92
N THR A 305 -8.29 -10.13 5.09
CA THR A 305 -8.08 -9.73 3.68
C THR A 305 -9.36 -9.92 2.86
N GLU A 306 -10.11 -10.98 3.10
CA GLU A 306 -11.40 -11.23 2.42
C GLU A 306 -12.44 -10.11 2.68
N ARG A 307 -12.32 -9.37 3.79
CA ARG A 307 -13.17 -8.21 4.06
C ARG A 307 -12.98 -7.03 3.10
N ILE A 308 -11.90 -7.02 2.31
CA ILE A 308 -11.69 -6.03 1.23
C ILE A 308 -12.89 -6.04 0.27
N TYR A 309 -13.49 -7.20 0.00
CA TYR A 309 -14.68 -7.32 -0.83
C TYR A 309 -15.84 -6.45 -0.34
N ALA A 310 -16.27 -6.66 0.88
CA ALA A 310 -17.39 -5.92 1.45
C ALA A 310 -17.10 -4.42 1.60
N ARG A 311 -15.86 -4.06 1.93
CA ARG A 311 -15.43 -2.65 2.05
C ARG A 311 -15.48 -1.93 0.72
N LEU A 312 -14.96 -2.51 -0.34
CA LEU A 312 -15.02 -1.90 -1.66
C LEU A 312 -16.46 -1.71 -2.14
N LEU A 313 -17.33 -2.71 -1.97
CA LEU A 313 -18.74 -2.56 -2.29
C LEU A 313 -19.38 -1.42 -1.51
N HIS A 314 -19.14 -1.34 -0.19
CA HIS A 314 -19.66 -0.27 0.65
C HIS A 314 -19.18 1.12 0.19
N ILE A 315 -17.89 1.24 -0.15
CA ILE A 315 -17.29 2.48 -0.65
C ILE A 315 -17.90 2.88 -2.00
N PHE A 316 -18.08 1.94 -2.93
CA PHE A 316 -18.69 2.23 -4.23
C PHE A 316 -20.17 2.62 -4.11
N GLU A 317 -20.92 1.96 -3.23
CA GLU A 317 -22.32 2.32 -2.96
C GLU A 317 -22.43 3.71 -2.32
N MET A 318 -21.54 4.03 -1.38
CA MET A 318 -21.44 5.37 -0.79
C MET A 318 -21.12 6.41 -1.88
N ALA A 319 -20.10 6.17 -2.71
CA ALA A 319 -19.71 7.06 -3.79
C ALA A 319 -20.89 7.32 -4.75
N LYS A 320 -21.60 6.26 -5.15
CA LYS A 320 -22.78 6.36 -6.03
C LYS A 320 -23.92 7.12 -5.38
N ARG A 321 -24.25 6.83 -4.12
CA ARG A 321 -25.34 7.48 -3.38
C ARG A 321 -25.09 8.97 -3.15
N GLU A 322 -23.84 9.34 -2.86
CA GLU A 322 -23.46 10.71 -2.51
C GLU A 322 -22.96 11.53 -3.71
N GLY A 323 -22.82 10.91 -4.88
CA GLY A 323 -22.35 11.58 -6.10
C GLY A 323 -20.89 12.05 -6.01
N ILE A 324 -20.05 11.34 -5.26
CA ILE A 324 -18.63 11.66 -5.02
C ILE A 324 -17.71 10.62 -5.65
N LEU A 325 -16.41 10.94 -5.72
CA LEU A 325 -15.40 10.00 -6.23
C LEU A 325 -15.25 8.79 -5.28
N PRO A 326 -14.94 7.58 -5.80
CA PRO A 326 -14.67 6.41 -4.94
C PRO A 326 -13.54 6.65 -3.94
N LEU A 327 -12.49 7.39 -4.30
CA LEU A 327 -11.41 7.75 -3.38
C LEU A 327 -11.90 8.67 -2.26
N GLU A 328 -12.74 9.65 -2.58
CA GLU A 328 -13.36 10.52 -1.57
C GLU A 328 -14.25 9.72 -0.61
N ALA A 329 -15.04 8.78 -1.13
CA ALA A 329 -15.86 7.89 -0.32
C ALA A 329 -14.99 7.01 0.60
N ALA A 330 -13.86 6.50 0.11
CA ALA A 330 -12.91 5.75 0.91
C ALA A 330 -12.29 6.60 2.04
N ASN A 331 -11.94 7.86 1.74
CA ASN A 331 -11.43 8.80 2.74
C ASN A 331 -12.50 9.08 3.82
N ARG A 332 -13.77 9.33 3.45
CA ARG A 332 -14.88 9.51 4.38
C ARG A 332 -15.13 8.27 5.25
N TYR A 333 -15.01 7.07 4.67
CA TYR A 333 -15.11 5.81 5.41
C TYR A 333 -14.03 5.72 6.50
N ALA A 334 -12.76 5.95 6.14
CA ALA A 334 -11.64 5.93 7.08
C ALA A 334 -11.80 6.98 8.19
N GLU A 335 -12.16 8.22 7.85
CA GLU A 335 -12.39 9.30 8.80
C GLU A 335 -13.57 9.00 9.74
N SER A 336 -14.64 8.39 9.23
CA SER A 336 -15.79 8.00 10.06
C SER A 336 -15.36 7.04 11.17
N ARG A 337 -14.53 6.03 10.83
CA ARG A 337 -13.97 5.09 11.81
C ARG A 337 -13.10 5.81 12.85
N ILE A 338 -12.18 6.67 12.41
CA ILE A 338 -11.32 7.44 13.32
C ILE A 338 -12.18 8.28 14.28
N ARG A 339 -13.18 9.00 13.78
CA ARG A 339 -14.09 9.79 14.59
C ARG A 339 -14.90 8.96 15.59
N GLN A 340 -15.37 7.77 15.19
CA GLN A 340 -16.10 6.87 16.10
C GLN A 340 -15.21 6.43 17.26
N ILE A 341 -14.01 5.95 17.00
CA ILE A 341 -13.08 5.51 18.06
C ILE A 341 -12.66 6.69 18.94
N HIS A 342 -12.41 7.87 18.36
CA HIS A 342 -12.10 9.07 19.14
C HIS A 342 -13.21 9.42 20.13
N ARG A 343 -14.48 9.33 19.73
CA ARG A 343 -15.63 9.56 20.61
C ARG A 343 -15.72 8.51 21.71
N MET A 344 -15.47 7.25 21.41
CA MET A 344 -15.48 6.17 22.40
C MET A 344 -14.41 6.34 23.46
N LYS A 345 -13.20 6.78 23.09
CA LYS A 345 -12.11 7.06 24.04
C LYS A 345 -12.42 8.21 25.02
N ARG A 346 -13.30 9.14 24.63
CA ARG A 346 -13.77 10.21 25.55
C ARG A 346 -14.69 9.68 26.65
N LEU A 347 -15.28 8.48 26.47
CA LEU A 347 -16.11 7.81 27.46
C LEU A 347 -15.29 6.88 28.38
N TYR A 348 -13.96 6.83 28.20
CA TYR A 348 -13.10 6.00 29.02
C TYR A 348 -13.07 6.53 30.46
N VAL A 349 -13.52 5.70 31.40
CA VAL A 349 -13.34 5.93 32.83
C VAL A 349 -12.00 5.31 33.22
N PRO A 350 -11.03 6.11 33.70
CA PRO A 350 -9.75 5.55 34.16
C PRO A 350 -9.99 4.50 35.25
N LYS A 351 -9.25 3.40 35.18
CA LYS A 351 -9.26 2.37 36.25
C LYS A 351 -8.56 2.92 37.48
#